data_918fe60ed97d6656f262efdc9f9ad094
#
_entry.id   918fe60ed97d6656f262efdc9f9ad094
#
_cell.length_a   1.000
_cell.length_b   1.000
_cell.length_c   1.000
_cell.angle_alpha   90.00
_cell.angle_beta   90.00
_cell.angle_gamma   90.00
#
_symmetry.space_group_name_H-M   'P 1'
#
loop_
_entity.id
_entity.type
_entity.pdbx_description
1 polymer ?
#
loop_
_entity_poly.entity_id
_entity_poly.type
_entity_poly.pdbx_seq_one_letter_code
_entity_poly.pdbx_strand_id
1 'polypeptide(L)'
;MNTPLGTPELRSRFEEVFGAAPDGVWQAPGRVNLIGEHTDYNEGFVLPFAIDRAARVAVRLRPDSTLRMLSTFGNQGMTTADAAALDPATARGWTKYPLGVLWALEQRGLAVPGLDLLLDSDVPRGAGLSSSHAIECAIILAVNELTGAGLSEQDMVLATQRAENDFVGAPTGIMDQSASLRGAAGRAVFLDCRDQSVRLVPFDAEAAGLVLLVIDTKVSHSHAGGGYAARRASCELGADVLGVRALRDVGVGDLEEAAGLLD
;
A
#
# COMPACT_ATOMS: atom_id res chain seq x y z
N MET A 1 -17.29 15.77 4.53
CA MET A 1 -16.20 15.12 3.76
C MET A 1 -15.56 16.23 2.93
N ASN A 2 -14.26 16.45 3.05
CA ASN A 2 -13.60 17.42 2.18
C ASN A 2 -13.57 16.88 0.75
N THR A 3 -13.85 17.71 -0.23
CA THR A 3 -13.64 17.35 -1.64
C THR A 3 -12.13 17.15 -1.85
N PRO A 4 -11.70 16.05 -2.50
CA PRO A 4 -10.30 15.83 -2.78
C PRO A 4 -9.73 16.94 -3.68
N LEU A 5 -8.48 17.31 -3.44
CA LEU A 5 -7.81 18.34 -4.23
C LEU A 5 -7.37 17.74 -5.57
N GLY A 6 -7.62 18.47 -6.67
CA GLY A 6 -6.98 18.18 -7.94
C GLY A 6 -5.47 18.49 -7.90
N THR A 7 -4.75 18.08 -8.94
CA THR A 7 -3.29 18.34 -9.01
C THR A 7 -2.93 19.83 -8.93
N PRO A 8 -3.64 20.76 -9.60
CA PRO A 8 -3.35 22.21 -9.49
C PRO A 8 -3.59 22.73 -8.07
N GLU A 9 -4.70 22.35 -7.45
CA GLU A 9 -5.06 22.80 -6.09
C GLU A 9 -4.08 22.25 -5.05
N LEU A 10 -3.61 20.99 -5.21
CA LEU A 10 -2.61 20.42 -4.32
C LEU A 10 -1.26 21.13 -4.45
N ARG A 11 -0.85 21.53 -5.66
CA ARG A 11 0.34 22.36 -5.90
C ARG A 11 0.23 23.72 -5.20
N SER A 12 -0.87 24.43 -5.40
CA SER A 12 -1.09 25.74 -4.76
C SER A 12 -1.08 25.62 -3.24
N ARG A 13 -1.72 24.59 -2.71
CA ARG A 13 -1.74 24.33 -1.27
C ARG A 13 -0.36 23.99 -0.72
N PHE A 14 0.46 23.26 -1.48
CA PHE A 14 1.85 22.98 -1.11
C PHE A 14 2.66 24.27 -1.03
N GLU A 15 2.55 25.16 -2.01
CA GLU A 15 3.25 26.46 -2.03
C GLU A 15 2.87 27.34 -0.83
N GLU A 16 1.57 27.40 -0.49
CA GLU A 16 1.08 28.10 0.70
C GLU A 16 1.70 27.56 2.00
N VAL A 17 1.84 26.23 2.09
CA VAL A 17 2.32 25.58 3.32
C VAL A 17 3.84 25.64 3.45
N PHE A 18 4.57 25.40 2.37
CA PHE A 18 6.03 25.23 2.42
C PHE A 18 6.81 26.44 1.89
N GLY A 19 6.13 27.40 1.29
CA GLY A 19 6.73 28.66 0.80
C GLY A 19 7.49 28.52 -0.53
N ALA A 20 7.34 27.39 -1.24
CA ALA A 20 7.91 27.16 -2.56
C ALA A 20 7.13 26.06 -3.28
N ALA A 21 7.23 26.02 -4.62
CA ALA A 21 6.58 25.01 -5.44
C ALA A 21 7.11 23.58 -5.16
N PRO A 22 6.25 22.54 -5.29
CA PRO A 22 6.72 21.16 -5.27
C PRO A 22 7.46 20.82 -6.56
N ASP A 23 8.40 19.90 -6.48
CA ASP A 23 9.11 19.36 -7.66
C ASP A 23 8.15 18.55 -8.54
N GLY A 24 7.16 17.87 -7.93
CA GLY A 24 6.14 17.12 -8.63
C GLY A 24 4.93 16.77 -7.78
N VAL A 25 3.94 16.15 -8.44
CA VAL A 25 2.77 15.53 -7.80
C VAL A 25 2.62 14.13 -8.36
N TRP A 26 2.56 13.16 -7.48
CA TRP A 26 2.38 11.75 -7.80
C TRP A 26 1.09 11.24 -7.17
N GLN A 27 0.52 10.21 -7.79
CA GLN A 27 -0.67 9.56 -7.27
C GLN A 27 -0.60 8.06 -7.42
N ALA A 28 -1.27 7.35 -6.52
CA ALA A 28 -1.46 5.92 -6.62
C ALA A 28 -2.87 5.56 -6.15
N PRO A 29 -3.58 4.66 -6.85
CA PRO A 29 -4.96 4.32 -6.55
C PRO A 29 -5.09 3.40 -5.34
N GLY A 30 -6.26 3.43 -4.71
CA GLY A 30 -6.74 2.31 -3.91
C GLY A 30 -7.12 1.13 -4.78
N ARG A 31 -7.53 0.02 -4.15
CA ARG A 31 -7.91 -1.19 -4.87
C ARG A 31 -9.14 -1.87 -4.27
N VAL A 32 -9.81 -2.67 -5.10
CA VAL A 32 -10.77 -3.70 -4.69
C VAL A 32 -10.23 -5.06 -5.15
N ASN A 33 -10.37 -6.09 -4.32
CA ASN A 33 -10.08 -7.45 -4.72
C ASN A 33 -11.37 -8.15 -5.16
N LEU A 34 -11.37 -8.78 -6.35
CA LEU A 34 -12.52 -9.53 -6.85
C LEU A 34 -12.59 -10.93 -6.23
N ILE A 35 -11.45 -11.57 -6.09
CA ILE A 35 -11.31 -12.92 -5.52
C ILE A 35 -9.86 -13.17 -5.12
N GLY A 36 -9.66 -13.98 -4.08
CA GLY A 36 -8.34 -14.37 -3.59
C GLY A 36 -8.00 -13.70 -2.25
N GLU A 37 -9.01 -13.48 -1.39
CA GLU A 37 -8.82 -12.99 -0.03
C GLU A 37 -7.99 -13.99 0.78
N HIS A 38 -7.00 -13.46 1.52
CA HIS A 38 -6.11 -14.26 2.37
C HIS A 38 -5.21 -15.26 1.62
N THR A 39 -5.09 -15.14 0.31
CA THR A 39 -4.24 -16.03 -0.50
C THR A 39 -2.85 -15.44 -0.78
N ASP A 40 -2.69 -14.13 -0.70
CA ASP A 40 -1.46 -13.42 -1.06
C ASP A 40 -0.27 -13.74 -0.14
N TYR A 41 -0.49 -13.95 1.15
CA TYR A 41 0.55 -14.42 2.08
C TYR A 41 0.66 -15.96 2.16
N ASN A 42 -0.19 -16.69 1.43
CA ASN A 42 -0.15 -18.13 1.23
C ASN A 42 0.43 -18.52 -0.14
N GLU A 43 1.16 -17.61 -0.80
CA GLU A 43 1.71 -17.78 -2.14
C GLU A 43 0.63 -18.11 -3.21
N GLY A 44 -0.62 -17.73 -2.96
CA GLY A 44 -1.77 -18.03 -3.81
C GLY A 44 -1.94 -17.03 -4.97
N PHE A 45 -3.13 -17.08 -5.57
CA PHE A 45 -3.53 -16.16 -6.64
C PHE A 45 -4.50 -15.13 -6.11
N VAL A 46 -4.41 -13.92 -6.64
CA VAL A 46 -5.35 -12.81 -6.37
C VAL A 46 -5.75 -12.11 -7.67
N LEU A 47 -6.92 -11.47 -7.65
CA LEU A 47 -7.45 -10.76 -8.81
C LEU A 47 -7.99 -9.37 -8.40
N PRO A 48 -7.15 -8.48 -7.89
CA PRO A 48 -7.56 -7.11 -7.59
C PRO A 48 -7.63 -6.23 -8.84
N PHE A 49 -8.27 -5.08 -8.71
CA PHE A 49 -8.19 -4.00 -9.69
C PHE A 49 -8.09 -2.63 -8.99
N ALA A 50 -7.42 -1.70 -9.64
CA ALA A 50 -7.32 -0.32 -9.18
C ALA A 50 -8.66 0.41 -9.33
N ILE A 51 -9.01 1.24 -8.34
CA ILE A 51 -10.22 2.06 -8.36
C ILE A 51 -9.91 3.51 -8.76
N ASP A 52 -10.93 4.31 -9.00
CA ASP A 52 -10.85 5.73 -9.37
C ASP A 52 -10.53 6.67 -8.19
N ARG A 53 -10.29 6.11 -7.00
CA ARG A 53 -9.88 6.84 -5.79
C ARG A 53 -8.40 6.65 -5.56
N ALA A 54 -7.69 7.73 -5.21
CA ALA A 54 -6.24 7.72 -5.12
C ALA A 54 -5.70 8.52 -3.93
N ALA A 55 -4.54 8.16 -3.45
CA ALA A 55 -3.69 9.04 -2.67
C ALA A 55 -2.83 9.88 -3.62
N ARG A 56 -2.66 11.16 -3.32
CA ARG A 56 -1.87 12.13 -4.06
C ARG A 56 -0.85 12.77 -3.14
N VAL A 57 0.38 12.87 -3.58
CA VAL A 57 1.46 13.51 -2.83
C VAL A 57 2.13 14.58 -3.67
N ALA A 58 2.20 15.80 -3.15
CA ALA A 58 3.08 16.83 -3.67
C ALA A 58 4.37 16.78 -2.87
N VAL A 59 5.51 16.69 -3.55
CA VAL A 59 6.82 16.48 -2.91
C VAL A 59 7.84 17.47 -3.47
N ARG A 60 8.73 17.95 -2.59
CA ARG A 60 9.93 18.71 -2.93
C ARG A 60 11.12 18.14 -2.16
N LEU A 61 12.23 17.89 -2.87
CA LEU A 61 13.48 17.52 -2.23
C LEU A 61 14.09 18.69 -1.44
N ARG A 62 14.75 18.35 -0.35
CA ARG A 62 15.47 19.30 0.50
C ARG A 62 16.96 19.01 0.47
N PRO A 63 17.82 20.02 0.63
CA PRO A 63 19.26 19.84 0.69
C PRO A 63 19.76 19.29 2.04
N ASP A 64 18.90 19.27 3.06
CA ASP A 64 19.17 18.70 4.39
C ASP A 64 18.46 17.35 4.56
N SER A 65 18.58 16.71 5.73
CA SER A 65 17.89 15.45 6.07
C SER A 65 16.50 15.66 6.67
N THR A 66 15.97 16.89 6.71
CA THR A 66 14.70 17.19 7.36
C THR A 66 13.52 16.68 6.52
N LEU A 67 12.61 15.96 7.15
CA LEU A 67 11.32 15.57 6.60
C LEU A 67 10.24 16.46 7.21
N ARG A 68 9.51 17.24 6.39
CA ARG A 68 8.34 17.99 6.81
C ARG A 68 7.11 17.46 6.09
N MET A 69 6.15 16.97 6.85
CA MET A 69 5.00 16.26 6.32
C MET A 69 3.69 16.86 6.84
N LEU A 70 2.76 17.10 5.95
CA LEU A 70 1.40 17.55 6.27
C LEU A 70 0.38 16.73 5.46
N SER A 71 -0.79 16.46 6.02
CA SER A 71 -1.92 15.93 5.26
C SER A 71 -3.08 16.90 5.27
N THR A 72 -3.89 16.88 4.22
CA THR A 72 -5.10 17.70 4.10
C THR A 72 -6.25 17.18 4.96
N PHE A 73 -6.17 15.93 5.42
CA PHE A 73 -7.19 15.29 6.24
C PHE A 73 -6.77 15.23 7.71
N GLY A 74 -7.70 15.62 8.57
CA GLY A 74 -7.49 15.73 10.01
C GLY A 74 -6.87 17.08 10.41
N ASN A 75 -6.98 17.41 11.69
CA ASN A 75 -6.43 18.64 12.28
C ASN A 75 -5.00 18.42 12.82
N GLN A 76 -4.23 17.54 12.22
CA GLN A 76 -2.85 17.32 12.62
C GLN A 76 -1.98 18.41 11.97
N GLY A 77 -1.21 19.10 12.78
CA GLY A 77 -0.23 20.07 12.31
C GLY A 77 0.92 19.44 11.51
N MET A 78 1.84 20.28 11.07
CA MET A 78 3.08 19.85 10.42
C MET A 78 3.83 18.86 11.31
N THR A 79 4.17 17.70 10.77
CA THR A 79 5.07 16.73 11.41
C THR A 79 6.45 16.87 10.83
N THR A 80 7.45 16.87 11.70
CA THR A 80 8.87 16.93 11.31
C THR A 80 9.59 15.68 11.83
N ALA A 81 10.45 15.11 10.98
CA ALA A 81 11.33 13.99 11.31
C ALA A 81 12.70 14.19 10.65
N ASP A 82 13.67 13.34 10.97
CA ASP A 82 14.99 13.31 10.34
C ASP A 82 15.12 12.04 9.49
N ALA A 83 15.41 12.19 8.21
CA ALA A 83 15.64 11.07 7.30
C ALA A 83 16.85 10.20 7.70
N ALA A 84 17.80 10.76 8.46
CA ALA A 84 18.96 10.02 8.96
C ALA A 84 18.67 9.22 10.25
N ALA A 85 17.46 9.32 10.81
CA ALA A 85 17.10 8.70 12.10
C ALA A 85 15.67 8.12 12.08
N LEU A 86 15.35 7.34 11.04
CA LEU A 86 14.05 6.71 10.88
C LEU A 86 13.91 5.51 11.83
N ASP A 87 12.94 5.59 12.75
CA ASP A 87 12.69 4.56 13.75
C ASP A 87 11.19 4.25 13.84
N PRO A 88 10.79 2.97 13.65
CA PRO A 88 9.40 2.53 13.81
C PRO A 88 8.80 2.88 15.18
N ALA A 89 9.61 2.87 16.22
CA ALA A 89 9.15 3.16 17.60
C ALA A 89 8.72 4.61 17.80
N THR A 90 9.22 5.55 17.00
CA THR A 90 8.94 6.98 17.11
C THR A 90 7.83 7.46 16.20
N ALA A 91 7.59 6.77 15.08
CA ALA A 91 6.57 7.12 14.10
C ALA A 91 5.15 6.95 14.64
N ARG A 92 4.24 7.89 14.32
CA ARG A 92 2.85 7.89 14.84
C ARG A 92 1.83 8.22 13.75
N GLY A 93 0.65 7.64 13.89
CA GLY A 93 -0.48 7.93 13.00
C GLY A 93 -0.15 7.68 11.52
N TRP A 94 -0.64 8.55 10.66
CA TRP A 94 -0.48 8.41 9.21
C TRP A 94 0.99 8.58 8.73
N THR A 95 1.82 9.24 9.51
CA THR A 95 3.23 9.46 9.13
C THR A 95 4.06 8.17 9.14
N LYS A 96 3.55 7.09 9.74
CA LYS A 96 4.17 5.76 9.65
C LYS A 96 4.35 5.30 8.20
N TYR A 97 3.40 5.61 7.32
CA TYR A 97 3.45 5.18 5.92
C TYR A 97 4.59 5.85 5.14
N PRO A 98 4.67 7.21 5.07
CA PRO A 98 5.80 7.85 4.41
C PRO A 98 7.14 7.51 5.04
N LEU A 99 7.25 7.51 6.37
CA LEU A 99 8.49 7.18 7.06
C LEU A 99 8.90 5.72 6.83
N GLY A 100 7.93 4.80 6.78
CA GLY A 100 8.17 3.39 6.49
C GLY A 100 8.72 3.16 5.07
N VAL A 101 8.17 3.85 4.06
CA VAL A 101 8.68 3.78 2.69
C VAL A 101 10.11 4.29 2.62
N LEU A 102 10.41 5.45 3.21
CA LEU A 102 11.76 6.02 3.24
C LEU A 102 12.74 5.09 3.96
N TRP A 103 12.33 4.54 5.10
CA TRP A 103 13.11 3.55 5.84
C TRP A 103 13.38 2.29 5.01
N ALA A 104 12.37 1.75 4.31
CA ALA A 104 12.54 0.57 3.49
C ALA A 104 13.51 0.80 2.32
N LEU A 105 13.54 2.01 1.76
CA LEU A 105 14.52 2.41 0.73
C LEU A 105 15.93 2.51 1.31
N GLU A 106 16.09 3.10 2.50
CA GLU A 106 17.38 3.14 3.21
C GLU A 106 17.92 1.72 3.49
N GLN A 107 17.05 0.79 3.93
CA GLN A 107 17.42 -0.62 4.15
C GLN A 107 17.86 -1.35 2.86
N ARG A 108 17.57 -0.79 1.69
CA ARG A 108 18.06 -1.26 0.39
C ARG A 108 19.36 -0.55 -0.04
N GLY A 109 19.91 0.31 0.81
CA GLY A 109 21.13 1.06 0.53
C GLY A 109 20.93 2.30 -0.34
N LEU A 110 19.69 2.76 -0.49
CA LEU A 110 19.39 3.98 -1.23
C LEU A 110 19.48 5.20 -0.28
N ALA A 111 20.11 6.25 -0.76
CA ALA A 111 20.16 7.50 0.00
C ALA A 111 18.77 8.16 0.00
N VAL A 112 18.24 8.41 1.18
CA VAL A 112 16.96 9.10 1.35
C VAL A 112 17.24 10.56 1.70
N PRO A 113 16.88 11.50 0.81
CA PRO A 113 17.03 12.92 1.10
C PRO A 113 15.94 13.41 2.05
N GLY A 114 16.15 14.59 2.65
CA GLY A 114 15.06 15.32 3.26
C GLY A 114 14.02 15.72 2.22
N LEU A 115 12.79 15.88 2.65
CA LEU A 115 11.71 16.29 1.76
C LEU A 115 10.61 17.07 2.49
N ASP A 116 9.93 17.91 1.72
CA ASP A 116 8.63 18.48 2.07
C ASP A 116 7.56 17.65 1.37
N LEU A 117 6.53 17.22 2.10
CA LEU A 117 5.47 16.36 1.61
C LEU A 117 4.10 16.88 2.02
N LEU A 118 3.22 17.09 1.05
CA LEU A 118 1.79 17.32 1.29
C LEU A 118 1.00 16.14 0.74
N LEU A 119 0.25 15.48 1.60
CA LEU A 119 -0.60 14.33 1.26
C LEU A 119 -2.06 14.75 1.19
N ASP A 120 -2.74 14.38 0.11
CA ASP A 120 -4.19 14.36 -0.03
C ASP A 120 -4.67 12.98 -0.47
N SER A 121 -5.87 12.56 -0.09
CA SER A 121 -6.42 11.25 -0.49
C SER A 121 -7.93 11.24 -0.47
N ASP A 122 -8.53 10.68 -1.51
CA ASP A 122 -9.96 10.37 -1.58
C ASP A 122 -10.28 8.89 -1.40
N VAL A 123 -9.25 8.05 -1.15
CA VAL A 123 -9.47 6.65 -0.78
C VAL A 123 -10.08 6.58 0.62
N PRO A 124 -11.30 6.01 0.78
CA PRO A 124 -11.95 5.92 2.08
C PRO A 124 -11.10 5.11 3.08
N ARG A 125 -10.80 5.73 4.22
CA ARG A 125 -10.01 5.10 5.27
C ARG A 125 -10.83 4.10 6.07
N GLY A 126 -10.27 2.93 6.32
CA GLY A 126 -10.93 1.88 7.10
C GLY A 126 -12.05 1.15 6.36
N ALA A 127 -12.26 1.42 5.08
CA ALA A 127 -13.27 0.78 4.25
C ALA A 127 -12.75 -0.45 3.47
N GLY A 128 -11.55 -0.94 3.78
CA GLY A 128 -10.95 -2.08 3.08
C GLY A 128 -10.46 -1.79 1.65
N LEU A 129 -10.30 -0.49 1.28
CA LEU A 129 -9.90 -0.06 -0.06
C LEU A 129 -8.41 0.27 -0.18
N SER A 130 -7.58 -0.20 0.75
CA SER A 130 -6.11 -0.06 0.77
C SER A 130 -5.60 1.37 0.73
N SER A 131 -6.18 2.24 1.57
CA SER A 131 -5.74 3.64 1.63
C SER A 131 -4.30 3.80 2.12
N SER A 132 -3.78 2.94 2.99
CA SER A 132 -2.38 2.92 3.42
C SER A 132 -1.43 2.63 2.27
N HIS A 133 -1.71 1.57 1.53
CA HIS A 133 -0.89 1.16 0.39
C HIS A 133 -0.92 2.17 -0.75
N ALA A 134 -2.05 2.84 -0.99
CA ALA A 134 -2.13 3.94 -1.95
C ALA A 134 -1.19 5.10 -1.54
N ILE A 135 -1.11 5.44 -0.25
CA ILE A 135 -0.18 6.45 0.27
C ILE A 135 1.27 6.01 0.04
N GLU A 136 1.62 4.79 0.45
CA GLU A 136 2.98 4.24 0.29
C GLU A 136 3.40 4.18 -1.18
N CYS A 137 2.51 3.72 -2.06
CA CYS A 137 2.77 3.67 -3.50
C CYS A 137 2.96 5.05 -4.13
N ALA A 138 2.16 6.05 -3.75
CA ALA A 138 2.35 7.42 -4.23
C ALA A 138 3.70 8.00 -3.80
N ILE A 139 4.15 7.70 -2.58
CA ILE A 139 5.43 8.17 -2.04
C ILE A 139 6.61 7.49 -2.72
N ILE A 140 6.57 6.16 -2.89
CA ILE A 140 7.69 5.47 -3.53
C ILE A 140 7.84 5.87 -5.01
N LEU A 141 6.74 6.14 -5.72
CA LEU A 141 6.77 6.69 -7.07
C LEU A 141 7.48 8.05 -7.08
N ALA A 142 7.10 8.96 -6.15
CA ALA A 142 7.70 10.27 -6.02
C ALA A 142 9.21 10.19 -5.75
N VAL A 143 9.61 9.40 -4.76
CA VAL A 143 11.02 9.28 -4.36
C VAL A 143 11.85 8.59 -5.47
N ASN A 144 11.32 7.53 -6.09
CA ASN A 144 12.01 6.84 -7.19
C ASN A 144 12.32 7.79 -8.37
N GLU A 145 11.33 8.60 -8.76
CA GLU A 145 11.51 9.55 -9.88
C GLU A 145 12.44 10.71 -9.49
N LEU A 146 12.21 11.34 -8.33
CA LEU A 146 12.98 12.52 -7.90
C LEU A 146 14.43 12.21 -7.60
N THR A 147 14.75 11.03 -7.10
CA THR A 147 16.13 10.63 -6.78
C THR A 147 16.81 9.91 -7.93
N GLY A 148 16.07 9.54 -8.99
CA GLY A 148 16.60 8.73 -10.08
C GLY A 148 17.04 7.33 -9.63
N ALA A 149 16.40 6.75 -8.60
CA ALA A 149 16.80 5.46 -8.02
C ALA A 149 16.65 4.28 -8.99
N GLY A 150 15.81 4.40 -10.02
CA GLY A 150 15.68 3.39 -11.08
C GLY A 150 15.04 2.08 -10.60
N LEU A 151 14.20 2.14 -9.56
CA LEU A 151 13.50 0.97 -9.05
C LEU A 151 12.51 0.43 -10.09
N SER A 152 12.53 -0.88 -10.30
CA SER A 152 11.48 -1.56 -11.04
C SER A 152 10.16 -1.55 -10.27
N GLU A 153 9.03 -1.80 -10.97
CA GLU A 153 7.73 -1.97 -10.29
C GLU A 153 7.77 -3.04 -9.21
N GLN A 154 8.47 -4.14 -9.47
CA GLN A 154 8.66 -5.21 -8.49
C GLN A 154 9.45 -4.75 -7.26
N ASP A 155 10.53 -3.98 -7.45
CA ASP A 155 11.28 -3.41 -6.34
C ASP A 155 10.45 -2.46 -5.49
N MET A 156 9.61 -1.66 -6.14
CA MET A 156 8.68 -0.75 -5.44
C MET A 156 7.63 -1.51 -4.64
N VAL A 157 7.04 -2.58 -5.21
CA VAL A 157 6.10 -3.46 -4.49
C VAL A 157 6.76 -4.06 -3.25
N LEU A 158 7.95 -4.62 -3.39
CA LEU A 158 8.67 -5.25 -2.26
C LEU A 158 9.11 -4.23 -1.19
N ALA A 159 9.49 -3.03 -1.59
CA ALA A 159 9.87 -1.98 -0.65
C ALA A 159 8.65 -1.46 0.14
N THR A 160 7.51 -1.25 -0.50
CA THR A 160 6.27 -0.83 0.17
C THR A 160 5.70 -1.94 1.06
N GLN A 161 5.76 -3.21 0.64
CA GLN A 161 5.42 -4.33 1.51
C GLN A 161 6.30 -4.38 2.76
N ARG A 162 7.61 -4.19 2.60
CA ARG A 162 8.54 -4.16 3.72
C ARG A 162 8.25 -3.00 4.66
N ALA A 163 7.91 -1.83 4.13
CA ALA A 163 7.49 -0.68 4.92
C ALA A 163 6.27 -1.00 5.80
N GLU A 164 5.24 -1.61 5.22
CA GLU A 164 4.02 -1.99 5.94
C GLU A 164 4.30 -3.06 6.99
N ASN A 165 5.06 -4.10 6.65
CA ASN A 165 5.31 -5.23 7.55
C ASN A 165 6.27 -4.86 8.69
N ASP A 166 7.42 -4.27 8.37
CA ASP A 166 8.53 -4.12 9.34
C ASP A 166 8.49 -2.77 10.06
N PHE A 167 8.00 -1.70 9.40
CA PHE A 167 7.97 -0.37 10.00
C PHE A 167 6.60 -0.01 10.58
N VAL A 168 5.52 -0.22 9.82
CA VAL A 168 4.15 0.03 10.30
C VAL A 168 3.70 -1.04 11.28
N GLY A 169 4.15 -2.29 11.09
CA GLY A 169 3.84 -3.44 11.92
C GLY A 169 2.54 -4.14 11.52
N ALA A 170 2.13 -4.03 10.25
CA ALA A 170 0.98 -4.73 9.70
C ALA A 170 1.44 -5.83 8.73
N PRO A 171 1.30 -7.14 9.08
CA PRO A 171 1.86 -8.25 8.31
C PRO A 171 1.04 -8.57 7.06
N THR A 172 0.97 -7.64 6.11
CA THR A 172 0.22 -7.77 4.84
C THR A 172 0.96 -8.62 3.81
N GLY A 173 0.22 -9.14 2.81
CA GLY A 173 0.79 -9.74 1.60
C GLY A 173 1.24 -8.69 0.59
N ILE A 174 1.32 -9.06 -0.70
CA ILE A 174 1.80 -8.19 -1.79
C ILE A 174 0.68 -7.71 -2.73
N MET A 175 -0.56 -8.11 -2.49
CA MET A 175 -1.70 -7.84 -3.38
C MET A 175 -1.96 -6.35 -3.55
N ASP A 176 -2.01 -5.63 -2.46
CA ASP A 176 -2.46 -4.24 -2.41
C ASP A 176 -1.51 -3.30 -3.15
N GLN A 177 -0.22 -3.40 -2.87
CA GLN A 177 0.83 -2.63 -3.55
C GLN A 177 0.91 -3.00 -5.04
N SER A 178 0.77 -4.31 -5.35
CA SER A 178 0.78 -4.77 -6.74
C SER A 178 -0.39 -4.21 -7.53
N ALA A 179 -1.59 -4.19 -6.96
CA ALA A 179 -2.76 -3.59 -7.61
C ALA A 179 -2.61 -2.09 -7.82
N SER A 180 -2.05 -1.39 -6.83
CA SER A 180 -1.85 0.06 -6.87
C SER A 180 -0.78 0.49 -7.87
N LEU A 181 0.35 -0.24 -7.96
CA LEU A 181 1.49 0.11 -8.83
C LEU A 181 1.37 -0.46 -10.25
N ARG A 182 0.70 -1.61 -10.43
CA ARG A 182 0.63 -2.35 -11.70
C ARG A 182 -0.76 -2.34 -12.33
N GLY A 183 -1.74 -1.72 -11.66
CA GLY A 183 -3.10 -1.58 -12.16
C GLY A 183 -3.19 -0.70 -13.39
N ALA A 184 -4.13 -1.02 -14.29
CA ALA A 184 -4.45 -0.22 -15.47
C ALA A 184 -5.95 -0.06 -15.62
N ALA A 185 -6.38 1.06 -16.21
CA ALA A 185 -7.80 1.32 -16.45
C ALA A 185 -8.45 0.19 -17.26
N GLY A 186 -9.64 -0.27 -16.85
CA GLY A 186 -10.36 -1.35 -17.50
C GLY A 186 -9.70 -2.73 -17.39
N ARG A 187 -8.81 -2.93 -16.42
CA ARG A 187 -8.07 -4.18 -16.22
C ARG A 187 -8.05 -4.60 -14.76
N ALA A 188 -8.19 -5.89 -14.51
CA ALA A 188 -7.84 -6.52 -13.25
C ALA A 188 -6.42 -7.08 -13.31
N VAL A 189 -5.76 -7.14 -12.18
CA VAL A 189 -4.38 -7.62 -12.01
C VAL A 189 -4.45 -9.08 -11.56
N PHE A 190 -4.31 -10.03 -12.46
CA PHE A 190 -4.11 -11.42 -12.06
C PHE A 190 -2.67 -11.60 -11.63
N LEU A 191 -2.47 -11.75 -10.32
CA LEU A 191 -1.16 -11.89 -9.70
C LEU A 191 -1.00 -13.30 -9.14
N ASP A 192 0.10 -13.96 -9.49
CA ASP A 192 0.62 -15.11 -8.77
C ASP A 192 1.56 -14.60 -7.67
N CYS A 193 1.16 -14.75 -6.40
CA CYS A 193 1.94 -14.23 -5.29
C CYS A 193 3.22 -15.01 -5.00
N ARG A 194 3.41 -16.21 -5.59
CA ARG A 194 4.61 -17.03 -5.42
C ARG A 194 5.81 -16.50 -6.18
N ASP A 195 5.62 -16.18 -7.46
CA ASP A 195 6.68 -15.70 -8.35
C ASP A 195 6.51 -14.21 -8.72
N GLN A 196 5.42 -13.58 -8.24
CA GLN A 196 5.05 -12.21 -8.47
C GLN A 196 4.77 -11.86 -9.95
N SER A 197 4.52 -12.89 -10.76
CA SER A 197 4.11 -12.69 -12.14
C SER A 197 2.72 -12.06 -12.22
N VAL A 198 2.56 -11.11 -13.15
CA VAL A 198 1.33 -10.35 -13.33
C VAL A 198 0.82 -10.49 -14.77
N ARG A 199 -0.48 -10.70 -14.89
CA ARG A 199 -1.19 -10.62 -16.14
C ARG A 199 -2.40 -9.68 -16.00
N LEU A 200 -2.44 -8.65 -16.82
CA LEU A 200 -3.61 -7.75 -16.86
C LEU A 200 -4.74 -8.42 -17.63
N VAL A 201 -5.86 -8.64 -16.95
CA VAL A 201 -7.08 -9.26 -17.49
C VAL A 201 -8.09 -8.16 -17.79
N PRO A 202 -8.73 -8.15 -18.98
CA PRO A 202 -9.82 -7.20 -19.26
C PRO A 202 -10.91 -7.27 -18.18
N PHE A 203 -11.21 -6.14 -17.58
CA PHE A 203 -12.27 -5.98 -16.59
C PHE A 203 -12.85 -4.57 -16.72
N ASP A 204 -13.92 -4.47 -17.47
CA ASP A 204 -14.66 -3.23 -17.68
C ASP A 204 -16.10 -3.46 -17.21
N ALA A 205 -16.38 -3.11 -15.98
CA ALA A 205 -17.69 -3.31 -15.37
C ALA A 205 -18.76 -2.45 -16.07
N GLU A 206 -18.41 -1.22 -16.47
CA GLU A 206 -19.33 -0.30 -17.13
C GLU A 206 -19.73 -0.83 -18.52
N ALA A 207 -18.75 -1.27 -19.31
CA ALA A 207 -19.02 -1.89 -20.62
C ALA A 207 -19.84 -3.18 -20.50
N ALA A 208 -19.75 -3.90 -19.38
CA ALA A 208 -20.58 -5.06 -19.06
C ALA A 208 -21.96 -4.71 -18.47
N GLY A 209 -22.29 -3.43 -18.32
CA GLY A 209 -23.54 -2.97 -17.70
C GLY A 209 -23.62 -3.24 -16.20
N LEU A 210 -22.46 -3.37 -15.54
CA LEU A 210 -22.33 -3.64 -14.10
C LEU A 210 -21.88 -2.39 -13.35
N VAL A 211 -22.21 -2.33 -12.08
CA VAL A 211 -21.76 -1.29 -11.15
C VAL A 211 -21.10 -1.97 -9.95
N LEU A 212 -19.95 -1.46 -9.53
CA LEU A 212 -19.33 -1.86 -8.28
C LEU A 212 -19.98 -1.09 -7.13
N LEU A 213 -20.67 -1.80 -6.22
CA LEU A 213 -21.20 -1.23 -4.99
C LEU A 213 -20.26 -1.54 -3.82
N VAL A 214 -19.70 -0.51 -3.21
CA VAL A 214 -18.92 -0.63 -1.97
C VAL A 214 -19.79 -0.23 -0.79
N ILE A 215 -19.98 -1.15 0.16
CA ILE A 215 -20.78 -0.91 1.38
C ILE A 215 -19.82 -0.90 2.57
N ASP A 216 -19.55 0.30 3.10
CA ASP A 216 -18.81 0.45 4.34
C ASP A 216 -19.76 0.30 5.52
N THR A 217 -19.69 -0.85 6.22
CA THR A 217 -20.54 -1.18 7.34
C THR A 217 -20.26 -0.37 8.61
N LYS A 218 -19.23 0.48 8.60
CA LYS A 218 -18.76 1.28 9.76
C LYS A 218 -18.44 0.47 11.00
N VAL A 219 -18.25 -0.85 10.86
CA VAL A 219 -17.75 -1.67 11.96
C VAL A 219 -16.30 -1.32 12.18
N SER A 220 -16.02 -0.60 13.27
CA SER A 220 -14.63 -0.30 13.63
C SER A 220 -14.01 -1.56 14.22
N HIS A 221 -13.08 -2.14 13.53
CA HIS A 221 -12.23 -3.19 14.08
C HIS A 221 -11.19 -2.52 14.97
N SER A 222 -11.49 -2.37 16.26
CA SER A 222 -10.51 -1.92 17.27
C SER A 222 -9.27 -2.83 17.35
N HIS A 223 -9.29 -3.94 16.61
CA HIS A 223 -8.23 -4.93 16.50
C HIS A 223 -7.88 -5.26 15.02
N ALA A 224 -8.01 -4.29 14.10
CA ALA A 224 -7.78 -4.53 12.66
C ALA A 224 -6.41 -5.21 12.37
N GLY A 225 -5.35 -4.84 13.12
CA GLY A 225 -4.07 -5.53 13.03
C GLY A 225 -4.07 -6.95 13.60
N GLY A 226 -4.81 -7.22 14.67
CA GLY A 226 -4.79 -8.51 15.36
C GLY A 226 -5.52 -9.62 14.61
N GLY A 227 -6.65 -9.32 13.98
CA GLY A 227 -7.42 -10.33 13.22
C GLY A 227 -6.69 -10.82 11.97
N TYR A 228 -6.08 -9.92 11.22
CA TYR A 228 -5.30 -10.29 10.02
C TYR A 228 -4.04 -11.06 10.39
N ALA A 229 -3.27 -10.57 11.36
CA ALA A 229 -2.08 -11.24 11.86
C ALA A 229 -2.38 -12.65 12.40
N ALA A 230 -3.49 -12.80 13.15
CA ALA A 230 -3.93 -14.11 13.66
C ALA A 230 -4.29 -15.08 12.51
N ARG A 231 -4.95 -14.60 11.45
CA ARG A 231 -5.26 -15.42 10.27
C ARG A 231 -3.99 -15.85 9.53
N ARG A 232 -3.05 -14.94 9.34
CA ARG A 232 -1.76 -15.27 8.73
C ARG A 232 -1.01 -16.31 9.56
N ALA A 233 -0.90 -16.11 10.87
CA ALA A 233 -0.26 -17.09 11.77
C ALA A 233 -0.95 -18.47 11.74
N SER A 234 -2.31 -18.51 11.66
CA SER A 234 -3.04 -19.76 11.49
C SER A 234 -2.72 -20.46 10.16
N CYS A 235 -2.55 -19.72 9.07
CA CYS A 235 -2.16 -20.29 7.79
C CYS A 235 -0.72 -20.81 7.81
N GLU A 236 0.20 -20.08 8.43
CA GLU A 236 1.60 -20.51 8.60
C GLU A 236 1.67 -21.79 9.44
N LEU A 237 0.95 -21.85 10.56
CA LEU A 237 0.84 -23.05 11.38
C LEU A 237 0.21 -24.22 10.62
N GLY A 238 -0.85 -23.96 9.85
CA GLY A 238 -1.49 -25.00 9.03
C GLY A 238 -0.55 -25.56 7.97
N ALA A 239 0.25 -24.71 7.32
CA ALA A 239 1.26 -25.17 6.37
C ALA A 239 2.34 -26.03 7.03
N ASP A 240 2.80 -25.64 8.23
CA ASP A 240 3.77 -26.40 9.03
C ASP A 240 3.21 -27.77 9.43
N VAL A 241 1.96 -27.84 9.93
CA VAL A 241 1.29 -29.11 10.31
C VAL A 241 1.15 -30.04 9.11
N LEU A 242 0.83 -29.50 7.94
CA LEU A 242 0.68 -30.26 6.70
C LEU A 242 2.00 -30.57 6.01
N GLY A 243 3.13 -30.06 6.51
CA GLY A 243 4.46 -30.30 5.94
C GLY A 243 4.64 -29.69 4.54
N VAL A 244 3.91 -28.63 4.22
CA VAL A 244 3.99 -27.92 2.94
C VAL A 244 4.63 -26.54 3.11
N ARG A 245 5.19 -25.99 2.04
CA ARG A 245 5.79 -24.64 2.07
C ARG A 245 4.74 -23.55 2.29
N ALA A 246 3.58 -23.71 1.65
CA ALA A 246 2.45 -22.80 1.76
C ALA A 246 1.15 -23.56 1.52
N LEU A 247 0.01 -23.07 2.02
CA LEU A 247 -1.29 -23.74 1.83
C LEU A 247 -1.68 -23.90 0.36
N ARG A 248 -1.14 -23.10 -0.55
CA ARG A 248 -1.27 -23.29 -2.00
C ARG A 248 -0.81 -24.67 -2.48
N ASP A 249 0.11 -25.31 -1.78
CA ASP A 249 0.69 -26.61 -2.19
C ASP A 249 -0.22 -27.79 -1.83
N VAL A 250 -1.30 -27.55 -1.08
CA VAL A 250 -2.32 -28.56 -0.77
C VAL A 250 -3.21 -28.76 -2.01
N GLY A 251 -3.18 -29.97 -2.57
CA GLY A 251 -4.01 -30.33 -3.72
C GLY A 251 -5.48 -30.55 -3.34
N VAL A 252 -6.37 -30.43 -4.31
CA VAL A 252 -7.79 -30.72 -4.08
C VAL A 252 -8.04 -32.17 -3.62
N GLY A 253 -7.19 -33.11 -4.08
CA GLY A 253 -7.26 -34.52 -3.68
C GLY A 253 -6.83 -34.78 -2.23
N ASP A 254 -6.11 -33.84 -1.62
CA ASP A 254 -5.53 -33.99 -0.28
C ASP A 254 -6.38 -33.30 0.81
N LEU A 255 -7.50 -32.68 0.43
CA LEU A 255 -8.30 -31.86 1.34
C LEU A 255 -8.90 -32.64 2.52
N GLU A 256 -9.33 -33.88 2.33
CA GLU A 256 -9.90 -34.71 3.42
C GLU A 256 -8.80 -35.09 4.44
N GLU A 257 -7.61 -35.45 3.96
CA GLU A 257 -6.47 -35.76 4.82
C GLU A 257 -5.98 -34.50 5.54
N ALA A 258 -5.86 -33.39 4.82
CA ALA A 258 -5.46 -32.11 5.39
C ALA A 258 -6.45 -31.64 6.48
N ALA A 259 -7.75 -31.78 6.28
CA ALA A 259 -8.75 -31.43 7.28
C ALA A 259 -8.59 -32.26 8.55
N GLY A 260 -8.35 -33.58 8.43
CA GLY A 260 -8.14 -34.44 9.57
C GLY A 260 -6.86 -34.18 10.37
N LEU A 261 -5.88 -33.48 9.79
CA LEU A 261 -4.63 -33.09 10.47
C LEU A 261 -4.74 -31.72 11.16
N LEU A 262 -5.71 -30.90 10.76
CA LEU A 262 -5.90 -29.53 11.28
C LEU A 262 -6.96 -29.43 12.39
N ASP A 263 -7.76 -30.51 12.62
CA ASP A 263 -8.71 -30.64 13.73
C ASP A 263 -7.99 -31.03 15.04
#